data_23aef86b5799c267e847f9d25ee4fcad
#
_entry.id   23aef86b5799c267e847f9d25ee4fcad
#
_cell.length_a   1.000
_cell.length_b   1.000
_cell.length_c   1.000
_cell.angle_alpha   90.00
_cell.angle_beta   90.00
_cell.angle_gamma   90.00
#
_symmetry.space_group_name_H-M   'P 1'
#
loop_
_entity.id
_entity.type
_entity.pdbx_description
1 polymer ?
#
loop_
_entity_poly.entity_id
_entity_poly.type
_entity_poly.pdbx_seq_one_letter_code
_entity_poly.pdbx_strand_id
1 'polypeptide(L)'
;MKYVDEYRNGEEAQRLAERIRLEADPAREYRFMEFCGGHTHVLSRWGLSDLLPPNVRMIHGPGCPVCVMPIGRIDMAMALALEHDVILCTYADTMRVPASKGRSFFRCRATSIMTAPARMQPVNTSDQ
;
A
#
# COMPACT_ATOMS: atom_id res chain seq x y z
N MET A 1 -21.26 5.08 14.72
CA MET A 1 -21.24 5.93 13.47
C MET A 1 -20.91 5.02 12.29
N LYS A 2 -21.73 5.07 11.25
CA LYS A 2 -21.48 4.32 10.01
C LYS A 2 -20.06 4.62 9.51
N TYR A 3 -19.32 3.63 9.08
CA TYR A 3 -17.89 3.67 8.67
C TYR A 3 -16.85 3.91 9.78
N VAL A 4 -17.23 4.04 11.04
CA VAL A 4 -16.27 4.13 12.15
C VAL A 4 -16.33 2.87 13.02
N ASP A 5 -17.52 2.51 13.47
CA ASP A 5 -17.71 1.36 14.36
C ASP A 5 -17.61 0.04 13.60
N GLU A 6 -18.02 0.02 12.32
CA GLU A 6 -17.94 -1.13 11.44
C GLU A 6 -16.48 -1.58 11.21
N TYR A 7 -15.53 -0.63 11.14
CA TYR A 7 -14.09 -0.91 10.98
C TYR A 7 -13.34 -1.12 12.30
N ARG A 8 -14.04 -1.17 13.43
CA ARG A 8 -13.49 -1.42 14.77
C ARG A 8 -14.12 -2.65 15.43
N ASN A 9 -14.70 -3.52 14.65
CA ASN A 9 -15.35 -4.72 15.14
C ASN A 9 -14.30 -5.82 15.44
N GLY A 10 -13.98 -6.01 16.72
CA GLY A 10 -13.02 -7.02 17.18
C GLY A 10 -13.46 -8.44 16.93
N GLU A 11 -14.78 -8.72 17.01
CA GLU A 11 -15.32 -10.06 16.73
C GLU A 11 -15.11 -10.43 15.26
N GLU A 12 -15.35 -9.49 14.36
CA GLU A 12 -15.11 -9.70 12.93
C GLU A 12 -13.61 -9.91 12.63
N ALA A 13 -12.72 -9.16 13.30
CA ALA A 13 -11.28 -9.34 13.17
C ALA A 13 -10.85 -10.75 13.62
N GLN A 14 -11.38 -11.25 14.74
CA GLN A 14 -11.10 -12.60 15.21
C GLN A 14 -11.63 -13.67 14.25
N ARG A 15 -12.84 -13.47 13.73
CA ARG A 15 -13.44 -14.38 12.74
C ARG A 15 -12.63 -14.47 11.46
N LEU A 16 -12.13 -13.33 10.97
CA LEU A 16 -11.26 -13.28 9.79
C LEU A 16 -9.90 -13.92 10.06
N ALA A 17 -9.32 -13.71 11.24
CA ALA A 17 -8.06 -14.34 11.64
C ALA A 17 -8.18 -15.86 11.72
N GLU A 18 -9.29 -16.36 12.24
CA GLU A 18 -9.58 -17.80 12.29
C GLU A 18 -9.71 -18.38 10.88
N ARG A 19 -10.41 -17.68 10.01
CA ARG A 19 -10.52 -18.10 8.61
C ARG A 19 -9.14 -18.13 7.92
N ILE A 20 -8.28 -17.15 8.18
CA ILE A 20 -6.90 -17.15 7.68
C ILE A 20 -6.13 -18.39 8.18
N ARG A 21 -6.31 -18.79 9.46
CA ARG A 21 -5.68 -20.00 10.01
C ARG A 21 -6.12 -21.27 9.30
N LEU A 22 -7.38 -21.35 8.92
CA LEU A 22 -7.93 -22.50 8.22
C LEU A 22 -7.49 -22.57 6.75
N GLU A 23 -7.33 -21.42 6.10
CA GLU A 23 -7.00 -21.33 4.68
C GLU A 23 -5.48 -21.30 4.40
N ALA A 24 -4.67 -20.86 5.37
CA ALA A 24 -3.23 -20.80 5.21
C ALA A 24 -2.62 -22.22 5.24
N ASP A 25 -1.90 -22.58 4.19
CA ASP A 25 -1.14 -23.83 4.15
C ASP A 25 -0.04 -23.82 5.23
N PRO A 26 -0.06 -24.75 6.20
CA PRO A 26 0.93 -24.78 7.28
C PRO A 26 2.36 -25.08 6.80
N ALA A 27 2.51 -25.68 5.62
CA ALA A 27 3.82 -25.95 5.02
C ALA A 27 4.43 -24.75 4.31
N ARG A 28 3.69 -23.63 4.18
CA ARG A 28 4.12 -22.45 3.45
C ARG A 28 4.26 -21.25 4.38
N GLU A 29 5.36 -20.50 4.23
CA GLU A 29 5.49 -19.18 4.83
C GLU A 29 4.90 -18.09 3.93
N TYR A 30 4.11 -17.20 4.53
CA TYR A 30 3.51 -16.05 3.88
C TYR A 30 4.10 -14.78 4.47
N ARG A 31 4.61 -13.91 3.60
CA ARG A 31 5.16 -12.61 3.99
C ARG A 31 4.45 -11.51 3.22
N PHE A 32 3.66 -10.71 3.93
CA PHE A 32 2.91 -9.59 3.33
C PHE A 32 3.58 -8.28 3.71
N MET A 33 3.95 -7.50 2.70
CA MET A 33 4.53 -6.18 2.91
C MET A 33 3.44 -5.12 2.93
N GLU A 34 3.30 -4.42 4.05
CA GLU A 34 2.39 -3.28 4.18
C GLU A 34 3.15 -1.99 3.85
N PHE A 35 2.72 -1.31 2.81
CA PHE A 35 3.36 -0.08 2.33
C PHE A 35 2.88 1.18 3.05
N CYS A 36 1.69 1.17 3.62
CA CYS A 36 1.09 2.36 4.20
C CYS A 36 1.40 2.49 5.69
N GLY A 37 2.03 3.59 6.09
CA GLY A 37 2.31 3.89 7.50
C GLY A 37 1.04 3.96 8.37
N GLY A 38 -0.08 4.40 7.82
CA GLY A 38 -1.37 4.38 8.49
C GLY A 38 -1.87 2.97 8.80
N HIS A 39 -1.75 2.06 7.85
CA HIS A 39 -2.10 0.65 8.07
C HIS A 39 -1.15 -0.03 9.05
N THR A 40 0.16 0.21 8.95
CA THR A 40 1.14 -0.28 9.92
C THR A 40 0.82 0.19 11.34
N HIS A 41 0.44 1.46 11.50
CA HIS A 41 0.00 2.00 12.79
C HIS A 41 -1.25 1.27 13.33
N VAL A 42 -2.24 1.01 12.49
CA VAL A 42 -3.45 0.26 12.87
C VAL A 42 -3.13 -1.17 13.25
N LEU A 43 -2.31 -1.87 12.46
CA LEU A 43 -1.85 -3.23 12.75
C LEU A 43 -1.20 -3.31 14.14
N SER A 44 -0.28 -2.38 14.44
CA SER A 44 0.43 -2.33 15.73
C SER A 44 -0.50 -1.92 16.87
N ARG A 45 -1.31 -0.89 16.67
CA ARG A 45 -2.20 -0.36 17.72
C ARG A 45 -3.21 -1.38 18.24
N TRP A 46 -3.70 -2.24 17.34
CA TRP A 46 -4.74 -3.21 17.65
C TRP A 46 -4.21 -4.64 17.80
N GLY A 47 -2.88 -4.83 17.74
CA GLY A 47 -2.27 -6.15 17.86
C GLY A 47 -2.73 -7.14 16.80
N LEU A 48 -3.08 -6.67 15.60
CA LEU A 48 -3.66 -7.53 14.56
C LEU A 48 -2.67 -8.59 14.07
N SER A 49 -1.37 -8.31 14.15
CA SER A 49 -0.33 -9.28 13.78
C SER A 49 -0.31 -10.50 14.69
N ASP A 50 -0.70 -10.34 15.96
CA ASP A 50 -0.71 -11.41 16.95
C ASP A 50 -1.91 -12.38 16.75
N LEU A 51 -2.90 -11.94 16.00
CA LEU A 51 -4.06 -12.77 15.63
C LEU A 51 -3.75 -13.72 14.46
N LEU A 52 -2.69 -13.43 13.69
CA LEU A 52 -2.33 -14.22 12.52
C LEU A 52 -1.64 -15.53 12.90
N PRO A 53 -1.74 -16.59 12.08
CA PRO A 53 -0.99 -17.82 12.31
C PRO A 53 0.52 -17.59 12.16
N PRO A 54 1.38 -18.41 12.82
CA PRO A 54 2.82 -18.15 12.91
C PRO A 54 3.55 -18.16 11.57
N ASN A 55 2.98 -18.81 10.57
CA ASN A 55 3.50 -18.84 9.19
C ASN A 55 3.03 -17.67 8.33
N VAL A 56 2.25 -16.73 8.88
CA VAL A 56 1.81 -15.49 8.20
C VAL A 56 2.44 -14.29 8.91
N ARG A 57 3.29 -13.56 8.21
CA ARG A 57 4.01 -12.40 8.78
C ARG A 57 3.72 -11.13 8.00
N MET A 58 3.46 -10.05 8.73
CA MET A 58 3.42 -8.71 8.17
C MET A 58 4.82 -8.10 8.22
N ILE A 59 5.30 -7.58 7.09
CA ILE A 59 6.58 -6.87 6.97
C ILE A 59 6.31 -5.40 6.69
N HIS A 60 7.15 -4.53 7.24
CA HIS A 60 7.05 -3.09 6.99
C HIS A 60 7.67 -2.74 5.64
N GLY A 61 6.91 -2.01 4.83
CA GLY A 61 7.37 -1.47 3.57
C GLY A 61 7.98 -0.07 3.70
N PRO A 62 8.40 0.53 2.57
CA PRO A 62 9.09 1.82 2.52
C PRO A 62 8.17 3.03 2.82
N GLY A 63 6.89 2.81 3.04
CA GLY A 63 5.87 3.84 3.14
C GLY A 63 5.10 4.04 1.83
N CYS A 64 3.88 4.53 1.93
CA CYS A 64 3.04 4.85 0.78
C CYS A 64 3.46 6.20 0.20
N PRO A 65 3.75 6.31 -1.12
CA PRO A 65 4.11 7.59 -1.73
C PRO A 65 3.08 8.70 -1.50
N VAL A 66 1.80 8.34 -1.49
CA VAL A 66 0.70 9.29 -1.22
C VAL A 66 0.76 9.85 0.21
N CYS A 67 1.22 9.05 1.17
CA CYS A 67 1.23 9.41 2.60
C CYS A 67 2.52 10.10 3.04
N VAL A 68 3.66 9.76 2.42
CA VAL A 68 4.98 10.21 2.89
C VAL A 68 5.64 11.26 2.00
N MET A 69 5.19 11.40 0.74
CA MET A 69 5.82 12.31 -0.21
C MET A 69 5.36 13.76 0.01
N PRO A 70 6.28 14.69 0.31
CA PRO A 70 5.94 16.11 0.38
C PRO A 70 5.45 16.61 -0.98
N ILE A 71 4.50 17.56 -0.97
CA ILE A 71 3.90 18.11 -2.19
C ILE A 71 4.94 18.67 -3.18
N GLY A 72 6.01 19.28 -2.68
CA GLY A 72 7.10 19.78 -3.52
C GLY A 72 7.86 18.69 -4.29
N ARG A 73 7.88 17.45 -3.79
CA ARG A 73 8.45 16.30 -4.52
C ARG A 73 7.52 15.80 -5.61
N ILE A 74 6.21 15.92 -5.39
CA ILE A 74 5.21 15.65 -6.44
C ILE A 74 5.35 16.68 -7.56
N ASP A 75 5.49 17.97 -7.23
CA ASP A 75 5.72 19.04 -8.21
C ASP A 75 7.00 18.79 -9.03
N MET A 76 8.09 18.39 -8.37
CA MET A 76 9.36 18.05 -9.01
C MET A 76 9.22 16.87 -9.96
N ALA A 77 8.57 15.79 -9.52
CA ALA A 77 8.35 14.62 -10.37
C ALA A 77 7.48 14.95 -11.59
N MET A 78 6.49 15.84 -11.43
CA MET A 78 5.69 16.34 -12.54
C MET A 78 6.52 17.19 -13.51
N ALA A 79 7.36 18.08 -13.01
CA ALA A 79 8.24 18.89 -13.85
C ALA A 79 9.20 18.00 -14.66
N LEU A 80 9.82 17.02 -14.01
CA LEU A 80 10.68 16.04 -14.70
C LEU A 80 9.95 15.29 -15.80
N ALA A 81 8.72 14.83 -15.55
CA ALA A 81 7.94 14.09 -16.55
C ALA A 81 7.45 14.96 -17.71
N LEU A 82 7.32 16.28 -17.52
CA LEU A 82 6.81 17.21 -18.53
C LEU A 82 7.93 17.89 -19.33
N GLU A 83 9.07 18.14 -18.71
CA GLU A 83 10.14 19.00 -19.25
C GLU A 83 11.35 18.19 -19.71
N HIS A 84 11.45 16.92 -19.29
CA HIS A 84 12.55 16.04 -19.61
C HIS A 84 12.07 14.73 -20.22
N ASP A 85 12.90 14.11 -21.03
CA ASP A 85 12.61 12.81 -21.64
C ASP A 85 12.87 11.67 -20.63
N VAL A 86 12.00 11.57 -19.62
CA VAL A 86 12.06 10.55 -18.58
C VAL A 86 10.78 9.73 -18.54
N ILE A 87 10.89 8.46 -18.22
CA ILE A 87 9.74 7.59 -17.92
C ILE A 87 9.50 7.60 -16.41
N LEU A 88 8.36 8.11 -15.99
CA LEU A 88 7.96 8.11 -14.59
C LEU A 88 7.12 6.87 -14.29
N CYS A 89 7.61 6.01 -13.41
CA CYS A 89 6.86 4.86 -12.90
C CYS A 89 6.27 5.20 -11.52
N THR A 90 4.95 5.04 -11.37
CA THR A 90 4.28 5.32 -10.10
C THR A 90 3.03 4.47 -9.91
N TYR A 91 2.47 4.47 -8.70
CA TYR A 91 1.19 3.84 -8.42
C TYR A 91 0.03 4.67 -8.97
N ALA A 92 -1.04 4.02 -9.40
CA ALA A 92 -2.21 4.68 -9.97
C ALA A 92 -2.84 5.72 -9.02
N ASP A 93 -2.81 5.46 -7.71
CA ASP A 93 -3.33 6.38 -6.70
C ASP A 93 -2.49 7.65 -6.58
N THR A 94 -1.17 7.56 -6.75
CA THR A 94 -0.27 8.73 -6.74
C THR A 94 -0.61 9.70 -7.85
N MET A 95 -1.11 9.23 -8.98
CA MET A 95 -1.51 10.07 -10.10
C MET A 95 -2.66 11.02 -9.78
N ARG A 96 -3.46 10.70 -8.77
CA ARG A 96 -4.62 11.50 -8.33
C ARG A 96 -4.25 12.53 -7.27
N VAL A 97 -3.06 12.42 -6.68
CA VAL A 97 -2.60 13.37 -5.65
C VAL A 97 -2.46 14.76 -6.25
N PRO A 98 -3.08 15.79 -5.65
CA PRO A 98 -2.96 17.14 -6.14
C PRO A 98 -1.56 17.71 -5.87
N ALA A 99 -1.02 18.42 -6.83
CA ALA A 99 0.20 19.22 -6.69
C ALA A 99 -0.12 20.63 -6.20
N SER A 100 0.92 21.43 -5.89
CA SER A 100 0.79 22.78 -5.29
C SER A 100 -0.13 23.73 -6.05
N LYS A 101 -0.29 23.59 -7.35
CA LYS A 101 -1.12 24.48 -8.20
C LYS A 101 -2.42 23.79 -8.65
N GLY A 102 -2.94 22.84 -7.90
CA GLY A 102 -4.15 22.10 -8.25
C GLY A 102 -4.00 21.22 -9.49
N ARG A 103 -2.78 21.00 -9.96
CA ARG A 103 -2.47 20.03 -11.01
C ARG A 103 -2.32 18.65 -10.38
N SER A 104 -2.45 17.62 -11.17
CA SER A 104 -2.10 16.23 -10.79
C SER A 104 -1.49 15.56 -12.01
N PHE A 105 -0.75 14.45 -11.81
CA PHE A 105 -0.21 13.67 -12.92
C PHE A 105 -1.32 13.23 -13.90
N PHE A 106 -2.52 12.97 -13.41
CA PHE A 106 -3.65 12.56 -14.23
C PHE A 106 -4.10 13.63 -15.22
N ARG A 107 -3.91 14.92 -14.87
CA ARG A 107 -4.22 16.08 -15.73
C ARG A 107 -3.06 16.48 -16.62
N CYS A 108 -1.86 15.99 -16.34
CA CYS A 108 -0.69 16.22 -17.17
C CYS A 108 -0.72 15.23 -18.32
N ARG A 109 -0.76 15.70 -19.56
CA ARG A 109 -0.63 14.88 -20.78
C ARG A 109 0.83 14.42 -20.95
N ALA A 110 1.46 13.92 -19.91
CA ALA A 110 2.79 13.34 -20.02
C ALA A 110 2.68 11.97 -20.68
N THR A 111 3.34 11.81 -21.81
CA THR A 111 3.31 10.61 -22.66
C THR A 111 4.08 9.44 -22.02
N SER A 112 4.78 9.68 -20.91
CA SER A 112 5.77 8.76 -20.33
C SER A 112 5.48 8.37 -18.89
N ILE A 113 4.21 8.27 -18.48
CA ILE A 113 3.85 7.79 -17.14
C ILE A 113 3.38 6.34 -17.22
N MET A 114 4.13 5.43 -16.62
CA MET A 114 3.74 4.04 -16.43
C MET A 114 3.12 3.86 -15.06
N THR A 115 1.92 3.32 -15.01
CA THR A 115 1.23 3.01 -13.74
C THR A 115 1.34 1.52 -13.46
N ALA A 116 1.87 1.17 -12.28
CA ALA A 116 1.76 -0.18 -11.78
C ALA A 116 0.40 -0.34 -11.08
N PRO A 117 -0.42 -1.34 -11.45
CA PRO A 117 -1.59 -1.68 -10.66
C PRO A 117 -1.14 -2.13 -9.27
N ALA A 118 -1.83 -1.66 -8.23
CA ALA A 118 -1.64 -2.18 -6.87
C ALA A 118 -2.16 -3.63 -6.83
N ARG A 119 -1.34 -4.56 -7.30
CA ARG A 119 -1.63 -5.99 -7.23
C ARG A 119 -0.81 -6.54 -6.08
N MET A 120 -1.47 -7.01 -5.03
CA MET A 120 -0.85 -7.85 -4.01
C MET A 120 -0.39 -9.14 -4.71
N GLN A 121 0.89 -9.21 -5.06
CA GLN A 121 1.49 -10.48 -5.48
C GLN A 121 2.16 -11.11 -4.27
N PRO A 122 1.88 -12.40 -3.98
CA PRO A 122 2.66 -13.12 -2.99
C PRO A 122 4.12 -13.18 -3.47
N VAL A 123 5.04 -12.74 -2.63
CA VAL A 123 6.48 -12.89 -2.91
C VAL A 123 6.80 -14.38 -2.81
N ASN A 124 7.10 -14.99 -3.92
CA ASN A 124 7.50 -16.39 -3.96
C ASN A 124 8.95 -16.48 -3.46
N THR A 125 9.16 -17.04 -2.26
CA THR A 125 10.48 -17.15 -1.62
C THR A 125 11.28 -18.39 -2.08
N SER A 126 10.90 -19.01 -3.18
CA SER A 126 11.59 -20.21 -3.71
C SER A 126 12.87 -19.93 -4.50
N ASP A 127 13.30 -18.66 -4.64
CA ASP A 127 14.47 -18.26 -5.43
C ASP A 127 15.59 -17.60 -4.59
N GLN A 128 15.83 -18.10 -3.36
CA GLN A 128 17.03 -17.78 -2.58
C GLN A 128 17.69 -19.04 -2.06
#